data_e0d855b0482b996339f3b01a04bfc4d8
#
_entry.id   e0d855b0482b996339f3b01a04bfc4d8
#
_cell.length_a   1.000
_cell.length_b   1.000
_cell.length_c   1.000
_cell.angle_alpha   90.00
_cell.angle_beta   90.00
_cell.angle_gamma   90.00
#
_symmetry.space_group_name_H-M   'P 1'
#
loop_
_entity.id
_entity.type
_entity.pdbx_description
1 polymer ?
#
loop_
_entity_poly.entity_id
_entity_poly.type
_entity_poly.pdbx_seq_one_letter_code
_entity_poly.pdbx_strand_id
1 'polypeptide(L)'
;MIAPAAIAWAAQFSMPELRQTNLSFLAAPATAYIFTALACAELVGDKLPFTPSRLTIGPLAGRVVMGALCGMALLASAHQSVPFGGMAGGLGAGAGAYIGYHVRRALTTRLKLLDFPVALVEDIIAIASAYYIVSRF
;
A
#
# COMPACT_ATOMS: atom_id res chain seq x y z
N MET A 1 3.14 -3.32 1.15
CA MET A 1 3.44 -2.43 2.32
C MET A 1 3.95 -1.03 1.97
N ILE A 2 4.07 -0.68 0.68
CA ILE A 2 4.56 0.64 0.22
C ILE A 2 3.68 1.80 0.73
N ALA A 3 2.36 1.71 0.60
CA ALA A 3 1.45 2.78 1.02
C ALA A 3 1.50 3.08 2.54
N PRO A 4 1.44 2.08 3.44
CA PRO A 4 1.63 2.33 4.87
C PRO A 4 2.99 2.95 5.21
N ALA A 5 4.07 2.55 4.54
CA ALA A 5 5.39 3.15 4.72
C ALA A 5 5.39 4.63 4.32
N ALA A 6 4.83 4.96 3.14
CA ALA A 6 4.74 6.34 2.66
C ALA A 6 3.94 7.24 3.62
N ILE A 7 2.80 6.75 4.14
CA ILE A 7 1.99 7.48 5.11
C ILE A 7 2.72 7.65 6.44
N ALA A 8 3.41 6.62 6.93
CA ALA A 8 4.15 6.73 8.18
C ALA A 8 5.31 7.75 8.08
N TRP A 9 5.97 7.84 6.93
CA TRP A 9 6.95 8.91 6.70
C TRP A 9 6.29 10.28 6.58
N ALA A 10 5.19 10.41 5.84
CA ALA A 10 4.46 11.67 5.73
C ALA A 10 3.91 12.15 7.07
N ALA A 11 3.43 11.25 7.92
CA ALA A 11 2.95 11.57 9.26
C ALA A 11 4.03 12.19 10.17
N GLN A 12 5.31 11.94 9.87
CA GLN A 12 6.41 12.57 10.61
C GLN A 12 6.69 14.00 10.15
N PHE A 13 6.59 14.27 8.86
CA PHE A 13 7.07 15.51 8.25
C PHE A 13 5.98 16.42 7.71
N SER A 14 4.88 15.88 7.20
CA SER A 14 3.87 16.61 6.43
C SER A 14 2.46 16.56 7.04
N MET A 15 2.17 15.65 7.96
CA MET A 15 0.83 15.44 8.52
C MET A 15 0.83 15.54 10.06
N PRO A 16 1.13 16.72 10.65
CA PRO A 16 1.19 16.88 12.11
C PRO A 16 -0.16 16.59 12.79
N GLU A 17 -1.28 16.79 12.10
CA GLU A 17 -2.64 16.54 12.59
C GLU A 17 -2.85 15.08 12.99
N LEU A 18 -2.18 14.14 12.32
CA LEU A 18 -2.28 12.72 12.62
C LEU A 18 -1.84 12.40 14.06
N ARG A 19 -0.92 13.19 14.61
CA ARG A 19 -0.43 13.04 16.00
C ARG A 19 -1.52 13.28 17.05
N GLN A 20 -2.56 14.01 16.68
CA GLN A 20 -3.69 14.35 17.57
C GLN A 20 -4.87 13.38 17.41
N THR A 21 -4.76 12.38 16.57
CA THR A 21 -5.79 11.37 16.31
C THR A 21 -5.45 10.04 16.97
N ASN A 22 -6.41 9.11 16.97
CA ASN A 22 -6.18 7.71 17.39
C ASN A 22 -5.18 6.96 16.49
N LEU A 23 -4.76 7.58 15.38
CA LEU A 23 -3.78 7.05 14.45
C LEU A 23 -2.36 7.62 14.68
N SER A 24 -2.14 8.26 15.81
CA SER A 24 -0.85 8.87 16.19
C SER A 24 0.34 7.90 16.15
N PHE A 25 0.08 6.59 16.33
CA PHE A 25 1.12 5.57 16.22
C PHE A 25 1.80 5.54 14.84
N LEU A 26 1.09 5.98 13.77
CA LEU A 26 1.67 6.10 12.43
C LEU A 26 2.75 7.19 12.34
N ALA A 27 2.67 8.20 13.20
CA ALA A 27 3.67 9.26 13.28
C ALA A 27 4.89 8.88 14.14
N ALA A 28 4.91 7.69 14.74
CA ALA A 28 6.07 7.21 15.47
C ALA A 28 7.20 6.80 14.51
N PRO A 29 8.47 7.23 14.76
CA PRO A 29 9.59 6.85 13.90
C PRO A 29 9.74 5.34 13.73
N ALA A 30 9.52 4.56 14.80
CA ALA A 30 9.58 3.11 14.76
C ALA A 30 8.60 2.52 13.72
N THR A 31 7.38 3.08 13.60
CA THR A 31 6.37 2.64 12.65
C THR A 31 6.83 2.84 11.20
N ALA A 32 7.46 3.98 10.90
CA ALA A 32 7.99 4.25 9.57
C ALA A 32 9.09 3.25 9.19
N TYR A 33 10.03 2.97 10.10
CA TYR A 33 11.08 1.98 9.84
C TYR A 33 10.53 0.56 9.70
N ILE A 34 9.57 0.16 10.55
CA ILE A 34 8.93 -1.16 10.46
C ILE A 34 8.21 -1.33 9.13
N PHE A 35 7.38 -0.36 8.73
CA PHE A 35 6.66 -0.45 7.46
C PHE A 35 7.60 -0.39 6.25
N THR A 36 8.71 0.35 6.34
CA THR A 36 9.74 0.35 5.29
C THR A 36 10.40 -1.02 5.18
N ALA A 37 10.78 -1.64 6.30
CA ALA A 37 11.35 -2.98 6.29
C ALA A 37 10.37 -4.01 5.73
N LEU A 38 9.09 -3.94 6.12
CA LEU A 38 8.04 -4.81 5.57
C LEU A 38 7.81 -4.58 4.07
N ALA A 39 7.86 -3.32 3.61
CA ALA A 39 7.75 -3.00 2.19
C ALA A 39 8.93 -3.58 1.39
N CYS A 40 10.15 -3.44 1.89
CA CYS A 40 11.33 -4.06 1.28
C CYS A 40 11.22 -5.60 1.26
N ALA A 41 10.78 -6.21 2.34
CA ALA A 41 10.57 -7.66 2.41
C ALA A 41 9.50 -8.13 1.42
N GLU A 42 8.40 -7.37 1.26
CA GLU A 42 7.35 -7.65 0.27
C GLU A 42 7.88 -7.53 -1.16
N LEU A 43 8.64 -6.47 -1.48
CA LEU A 43 9.25 -6.28 -2.79
C LEU A 43 10.21 -7.41 -3.18
N VAL A 44 10.96 -7.94 -2.22
CA VAL A 44 11.84 -9.10 -2.44
C VAL A 44 11.01 -10.37 -2.53
N GLY A 45 10.08 -10.57 -1.59
CA GLY A 45 9.23 -11.76 -1.51
C GLY A 45 8.40 -11.97 -2.78
N ASP A 46 7.82 -10.91 -3.34
CA ASP A 46 7.02 -10.98 -4.57
C ASP A 46 7.79 -11.45 -5.83
N LYS A 47 9.12 -11.47 -5.74
CA LYS A 47 10.00 -11.97 -6.82
C LYS A 47 10.45 -13.42 -6.62
N LEU A 48 10.13 -14.03 -5.48
CA LEU A 48 10.49 -15.42 -5.20
C LEU A 48 9.48 -16.39 -5.82
N PRO A 49 9.95 -17.55 -6.34
CA PRO A 49 9.10 -18.51 -7.04
C PRO A 49 8.10 -19.24 -6.13
N PHE A 50 8.28 -19.15 -4.81
CA PHE A 50 7.43 -19.82 -3.82
C PHE A 50 6.36 -18.89 -3.21
N THR A 51 6.22 -17.67 -3.71
CA THR A 51 5.28 -16.70 -3.14
C THR A 51 3.84 -17.10 -3.46
N PRO A 52 2.94 -17.17 -2.45
CA PRO A 52 1.52 -17.43 -2.67
C PRO A 52 0.88 -16.41 -3.60
N SER A 53 -0.18 -16.79 -4.31
CA SER A 53 -0.88 -15.86 -5.19
C SER A 53 -1.40 -14.66 -4.39
N ARG A 54 -1.41 -13.48 -5.01
CA ARG A 54 -1.88 -12.21 -4.40
C ARG A 54 -3.36 -12.24 -3.98
N LEU A 55 -4.14 -13.18 -4.51
CA LEU A 55 -5.54 -13.39 -4.19
C LEU A 55 -5.76 -14.46 -3.11
N THR A 56 -4.69 -15.05 -2.56
CA THR A 56 -4.81 -15.91 -1.38
C THR A 56 -5.34 -15.08 -0.21
N ILE A 57 -6.23 -15.67 0.59
CA ILE A 57 -6.98 -14.98 1.65
C ILE A 57 -6.07 -14.18 2.59
N GLY A 58 -4.94 -14.74 3.02
CA GLY A 58 -4.01 -14.05 3.93
C GLY A 58 -3.43 -12.74 3.35
N PRO A 59 -2.70 -12.79 2.22
CA PRO A 59 -2.16 -11.59 1.57
C PRO A 59 -3.24 -10.59 1.16
N LEU A 60 -4.40 -11.04 0.69
CA LEU A 60 -5.50 -10.15 0.32
C LEU A 60 -6.08 -9.43 1.54
N ALA A 61 -6.37 -10.16 2.61
CA ALA A 61 -6.86 -9.58 3.86
C ALA A 61 -5.87 -8.54 4.42
N GLY A 62 -4.57 -8.86 4.44
CA GLY A 62 -3.52 -7.93 4.84
C GLY A 62 -3.53 -6.63 4.03
N ARG A 63 -3.67 -6.72 2.70
CA ARG A 63 -3.77 -5.53 1.82
C ARG A 63 -5.02 -4.71 2.08
N VAL A 64 -6.18 -5.35 2.25
CA VAL A 64 -7.44 -4.65 2.55
C VAL A 64 -7.35 -3.91 3.89
N VAL A 65 -6.84 -4.57 4.93
CA VAL A 65 -6.66 -3.96 6.26
C VAL A 65 -5.68 -2.78 6.19
N MET A 66 -4.53 -2.95 5.54
CA MET A 66 -3.54 -1.88 5.40
C MET A 66 -4.04 -0.75 4.49
N GLY A 67 -4.79 -1.07 3.44
CA GLY A 67 -5.46 -0.08 2.60
C GLY A 67 -6.49 0.74 3.36
N ALA A 68 -7.30 0.09 4.20
CA ALA A 68 -8.25 0.77 5.08
C ALA A 68 -7.54 1.69 6.07
N LEU A 69 -6.46 1.22 6.70
CA LEU A 69 -5.64 2.03 7.60
C LEU A 69 -5.07 3.27 6.91
N CYS A 70 -4.55 3.11 5.69
CA CYS A 70 -4.04 4.21 4.89
C CYS A 70 -5.13 5.23 4.55
N GLY A 71 -6.30 4.77 4.12
CA GLY A 71 -7.44 5.64 3.82
C GLY A 71 -7.95 6.39 5.05
N MET A 72 -8.01 5.73 6.21
CA MET A 72 -8.34 6.39 7.48
C MET A 72 -7.33 7.49 7.82
N ALA A 73 -6.04 7.21 7.67
CA ALA A 73 -4.99 8.17 7.99
C ALA A 73 -5.05 9.42 7.10
N LEU A 74 -5.25 9.24 5.78
CA LEU A 74 -5.37 10.36 4.83
C LEU A 74 -6.58 11.25 5.14
N LEU A 75 -7.75 10.67 5.39
CA LEU A 75 -8.93 11.48 5.70
C LEU A 75 -8.89 12.07 7.12
N ALA A 76 -8.23 11.41 8.07
CA ALA A 76 -7.98 11.99 9.38
C ALA A 76 -7.08 13.23 9.30
N SER A 77 -6.02 13.21 8.49
CA SER A 77 -5.14 14.37 8.28
C SER A 77 -5.85 15.53 7.56
N ALA A 78 -6.86 15.23 6.75
CA ALA A 78 -7.68 16.21 6.06
C ALA A 78 -8.91 16.67 6.87
N HIS A 79 -9.03 16.30 8.16
CA HIS A 79 -10.20 16.57 9.01
C HIS A 79 -11.53 16.09 8.43
N GLN A 80 -11.49 14.99 7.68
CA GLN A 80 -12.66 14.40 7.03
C GLN A 80 -13.10 13.09 7.71
N SER A 81 -14.14 12.46 7.17
CA SER A 81 -14.75 11.25 7.73
C SER A 81 -13.78 10.06 7.69
N VAL A 82 -13.19 9.73 8.83
CA VAL A 82 -12.25 8.59 9.00
C VAL A 82 -12.88 7.25 8.58
N PRO A 83 -14.13 6.91 8.96
CA PRO A 83 -14.76 5.66 8.50
C PRO A 83 -14.88 5.56 6.99
N PHE A 84 -15.24 6.67 6.31
CA PHE A 84 -15.32 6.70 4.85
C PHE A 84 -13.95 6.45 4.22
N GLY A 85 -12.86 7.03 4.80
CA GLY A 85 -11.49 6.75 4.38
C GLY A 85 -11.13 5.28 4.48
N GLY A 86 -11.51 4.64 5.59
CA GLY A 86 -11.28 3.21 5.78
C GLY A 86 -11.99 2.35 4.75
N MET A 87 -13.27 2.64 4.48
CA MET A 87 -14.04 1.93 3.46
C MET A 87 -13.44 2.10 2.06
N ALA A 88 -13.16 3.34 1.66
CA ALA A 88 -12.58 3.64 0.35
C ALA A 88 -11.20 3.02 0.18
N GLY A 89 -10.33 3.11 1.20
CA GLY A 89 -9.00 2.52 1.19
C GLY A 89 -9.03 0.99 1.13
N GLY A 90 -9.90 0.35 1.90
CA GLY A 90 -10.06 -1.11 1.90
C GLY A 90 -10.61 -1.64 0.57
N LEU A 91 -11.67 -1.01 0.03
CA LEU A 91 -12.23 -1.36 -1.27
C LEU A 91 -11.24 -1.12 -2.40
N GLY A 92 -10.53 0.00 -2.37
CA GLY A 92 -9.48 0.32 -3.34
C GLY A 92 -8.34 -0.68 -3.33
N ALA A 93 -7.90 -1.13 -2.15
CA ALA A 93 -6.86 -2.15 -2.01
C ALA A 93 -7.31 -3.51 -2.53
N GLY A 94 -8.55 -3.91 -2.25
CA GLY A 94 -9.14 -5.15 -2.78
C GLY A 94 -9.26 -5.13 -4.31
N ALA A 95 -9.84 -4.06 -4.85
CA ALA A 95 -9.97 -3.86 -6.30
C ALA A 95 -8.60 -3.81 -6.98
N GLY A 96 -7.64 -3.09 -6.41
CA GLY A 96 -6.27 -3.01 -6.91
C GLY A 96 -5.57 -4.35 -6.93
N ALA A 97 -5.72 -5.17 -5.89
CA ALA A 97 -5.17 -6.52 -5.83
C ALA A 97 -5.77 -7.41 -6.94
N TYR A 98 -7.08 -7.33 -7.14
CA TYR A 98 -7.78 -8.10 -8.16
C TYR A 98 -7.35 -7.69 -9.57
N ILE A 99 -7.41 -6.39 -9.89
CA ILE A 99 -7.03 -5.86 -11.20
C ILE A 99 -5.56 -6.14 -11.48
N GLY A 100 -4.66 -5.86 -10.52
CA GLY A 100 -3.22 -6.11 -10.65
C GLY A 100 -2.91 -7.57 -10.95
N TYR A 101 -3.60 -8.50 -10.27
CA TYR A 101 -3.44 -9.93 -10.54
C TYR A 101 -3.81 -10.27 -12.00
N HIS A 102 -4.96 -9.80 -12.48
CA HIS A 102 -5.42 -10.12 -13.83
C HIS A 102 -4.56 -9.46 -14.92
N VAL A 103 -4.12 -8.21 -14.70
CA VAL A 103 -3.21 -7.51 -15.61
C VAL A 103 -1.88 -8.25 -15.70
N ARG A 104 -1.26 -8.58 -14.55
CA ARG A 104 0.01 -9.31 -14.52
C ARG A 104 -0.12 -10.66 -15.21
N ARG A 105 -1.18 -11.41 -14.91
CA ARG A 105 -1.45 -12.69 -15.57
C ARG A 105 -1.61 -12.54 -17.07
N ALA A 106 -2.31 -11.52 -17.56
CA ALA A 106 -2.46 -11.26 -18.99
C ALA A 106 -1.11 -10.92 -19.65
N LEU A 107 -0.29 -10.10 -19.02
CA LEU A 107 1.02 -9.71 -19.53
C LEU A 107 1.98 -10.89 -19.60
N THR A 108 2.01 -11.75 -18.59
CA THR A 108 2.94 -12.88 -18.53
C THR A 108 2.46 -14.07 -19.37
N THR A 109 1.15 -14.35 -19.41
CA THR A 109 0.63 -15.52 -20.14
C THR A 109 0.29 -15.24 -21.61
N ARG A 110 -0.32 -14.08 -21.91
CA ARG A 110 -0.76 -13.75 -23.26
C ARG A 110 0.35 -13.09 -24.10
N LEU A 111 1.06 -12.13 -23.48
CA LEU A 111 2.14 -11.41 -24.17
C LEU A 111 3.51 -12.05 -23.96
N LYS A 112 3.59 -13.15 -23.19
CA LYS A 112 4.83 -13.89 -22.90
C LYS A 112 5.95 -12.98 -22.38
N LEU A 113 5.62 -11.90 -21.72
CA LEU A 113 6.60 -11.03 -21.08
C LEU A 113 7.21 -11.73 -19.87
N LEU A 114 8.48 -11.47 -19.64
CA LEU A 114 9.17 -11.96 -18.45
C LEU A 114 8.51 -11.39 -17.20
N ASP A 115 8.29 -12.23 -16.20
CA ASP A 115 7.60 -11.84 -14.97
C ASP A 115 8.36 -10.76 -14.18
N PHE A 116 9.69 -10.81 -14.18
CA PHE A 116 10.55 -9.88 -13.46
C PHE A 116 10.40 -8.41 -13.91
N PRO A 117 10.49 -8.06 -15.23
CA PRO A 117 10.26 -6.68 -15.67
C PRO A 117 8.85 -6.17 -15.37
N VAL A 118 7.84 -7.04 -15.49
CA VAL A 118 6.44 -6.69 -15.18
C VAL A 118 6.31 -6.34 -13.71
N ALA A 119 6.90 -7.16 -12.82
CA ALA A 119 6.92 -6.89 -11.39
C ALA A 119 7.62 -5.55 -11.07
N LEU A 120 8.75 -5.26 -11.72
CA LEU A 120 9.49 -4.02 -11.50
C LEU A 120 8.68 -2.78 -11.90
N VAL A 121 8.00 -2.82 -13.04
CA VAL A 121 7.12 -1.71 -13.48
C VAL A 121 5.97 -1.51 -12.49
N GLU A 122 5.37 -2.59 -12.01
CA GLU A 122 4.30 -2.54 -11.01
C GLU A 122 4.79 -1.88 -9.70
N ASP A 123 5.98 -2.23 -9.23
CA ASP A 123 6.61 -1.65 -8.03
C ASP A 123 6.85 -0.15 -8.22
N ILE A 124 7.36 0.28 -9.38
CA ILE A 124 7.59 1.70 -9.71
C ILE A 124 6.26 2.47 -9.69
N ILE A 125 5.21 1.92 -10.32
CA ILE A 125 3.88 2.55 -10.33
C ILE A 125 3.33 2.66 -8.90
N ALA A 126 3.48 1.63 -8.08
CA ALA A 126 3.02 1.64 -6.69
C ALA A 126 3.74 2.71 -5.85
N ILE A 127 5.06 2.82 -5.98
CA ILE A 127 5.87 3.84 -5.26
C ILE A 127 5.50 5.25 -5.74
N ALA A 128 5.43 5.47 -7.05
CA ALA A 128 5.09 6.77 -7.62
C ALA A 128 3.67 7.21 -7.21
N SER A 129 2.70 6.29 -7.25
CA SER A 129 1.33 6.56 -6.84
C SER A 129 1.22 6.88 -5.34
N ALA A 130 1.92 6.13 -4.49
CA ALA A 130 1.95 6.40 -3.06
C ALA A 130 2.55 7.79 -2.76
N TYR A 131 3.68 8.12 -3.39
CA TYR A 131 4.31 9.43 -3.25
C TYR A 131 3.40 10.56 -3.73
N TYR A 132 2.78 10.40 -4.92
CA TYR A 132 1.86 11.39 -5.48
C TYR A 132 0.67 11.65 -4.57
N ILE A 133 0.02 10.59 -4.06
CA ILE A 133 -1.13 10.73 -3.17
C ILE A 133 -0.73 11.46 -1.88
N VAL A 134 0.33 10.99 -1.23
CA VAL A 134 0.80 11.56 0.04
C VAL A 134 1.21 13.03 -0.10
N SER A 135 1.77 13.41 -1.26
CA SER A 135 2.16 14.81 -1.52
C SER A 135 0.98 15.78 -1.70
N ARG A 136 -0.26 15.27 -1.74
CA ARG A 136 -1.49 16.08 -1.85
C ARG A 136 -2.15 16.36 -0.49
N PHE A 137 -1.73 15.67 0.55
CA PHE A 137 -2.20 15.81 1.93
C PHE A 137 -1.12 16.41 2.83
#